data_0accbf9489bdcead1d2c2654cf6bc625
#
_entry.id   0accbf9489bdcead1d2c2654cf6bc625
#
_cell.length_a   1.000
_cell.length_b   1.000
_cell.length_c   1.000
_cell.angle_alpha   90.00
_cell.angle_beta   90.00
_cell.angle_gamma   90.00
#
_symmetry.space_group_name_H-M   'P 1'
#
loop_
_entity.id
_entity.type
_entity.pdbx_description
1 polymer ?
#
loop_
_entity_poly.entity_id
_entity_poly.type
_entity_poly.pdbx_seq_one_letter_code
_entity_poly.pdbx_strand_id
1 'polypeptide(L)'
;MKLLFIFILSSLILTSPVFAYEVKESTDKYTYKIDIYETPFLNVNKKIKDWLDEKLEEFKQYENYNDIKNDFYTDYELHEYNGIYYLQYFIYSYTGGVHYFLINNQFTYNKSGEILELKDFFKNDNYLETLSKLSYEELVKIGANEDKNWLKEGTKPMLENFSLYYFDKEGLHLTFPPYQVAPWASGPIKIVIPSSKLINLIKPVDN
;
A
#
# COMPACT_ATOMS: atom_id res chain seq x y z
N MET A 1 39.76 14.98 -48.67
CA MET A 1 38.72 14.02 -48.18
C MET A 1 38.74 14.07 -46.68
N LYS A 2 37.82 14.86 -46.04
CA LYS A 2 37.72 14.96 -44.56
C LYS A 2 36.71 13.92 -44.09
N LEU A 3 37.18 12.95 -43.29
CA LEU A 3 36.32 11.99 -42.62
C LEU A 3 35.62 12.70 -41.44
N LEU A 4 34.29 12.77 -41.50
CA LEU A 4 33.43 13.25 -40.40
C LEU A 4 33.13 12.06 -39.49
N PHE A 5 33.72 12.04 -38.29
CA PHE A 5 33.36 11.07 -37.27
C PHE A 5 32.07 11.57 -36.56
N ILE A 6 30.93 10.90 -36.82
CA ILE A 6 29.71 11.12 -36.07
C ILE A 6 29.80 10.26 -34.83
N PHE A 7 30.01 10.90 -33.68
CA PHE A 7 29.82 10.25 -32.38
C PHE A 7 28.32 10.14 -32.11
N ILE A 8 27.76 8.93 -32.25
CA ILE A 8 26.41 8.62 -31.75
C ILE A 8 26.57 8.39 -30.23
N LEU A 9 26.18 9.42 -29.46
CA LEU A 9 26.04 9.27 -28.01
C LEU A 9 24.76 8.48 -27.75
N SER A 10 24.86 7.17 -27.66
CA SER A 10 23.77 6.34 -27.17
C SER A 10 23.59 6.62 -25.66
N SER A 11 22.53 7.35 -25.30
CA SER A 11 22.11 7.46 -23.93
C SER A 11 21.68 6.06 -23.46
N LEU A 12 22.56 5.38 -22.73
CA LEU A 12 22.22 4.18 -21.99
C LEU A 12 21.25 4.65 -20.88
N ILE A 13 19.97 4.44 -21.06
CA ILE A 13 19.00 4.52 -19.97
C ILE A 13 19.32 3.29 -19.10
N LEU A 14 20.13 3.50 -18.07
CA LEU A 14 20.31 2.55 -16.99
C LEU A 14 18.98 2.49 -16.22
N THR A 15 18.06 1.64 -16.66
CA THR A 15 16.97 1.18 -15.80
C THR A 15 17.66 0.34 -14.75
N SER A 16 17.82 0.88 -13.54
CA SER A 16 18.27 0.08 -12.41
C SER A 16 17.29 -1.07 -12.27
N PRO A 17 17.76 -2.32 -12.28
CA PRO A 17 16.86 -3.45 -12.13
C PRO A 17 16.15 -3.32 -10.77
N VAL A 18 14.85 -3.49 -10.78
CA VAL A 18 14.05 -3.66 -9.57
C VAL A 18 14.44 -5.01 -8.99
N PHE A 19 14.94 -5.03 -7.77
CA PHE A 19 15.28 -6.26 -7.06
C PHE A 19 14.28 -6.50 -5.94
N ALA A 20 13.80 -7.72 -5.83
CA ALA A 20 13.17 -8.21 -4.63
C ALA A 20 14.10 -9.23 -3.98
N TYR A 21 14.28 -9.17 -2.68
CA TYR A 21 15.06 -10.14 -1.92
C TYR A 21 14.39 -10.46 -0.59
N GLU A 22 14.71 -11.63 -0.07
CA GLU A 22 14.15 -12.18 1.15
C GLU A 22 15.16 -12.08 2.29
N VAL A 23 14.69 -11.62 3.46
CA VAL A 23 15.42 -11.70 4.73
C VAL A 23 14.65 -12.59 5.67
N LYS A 24 15.32 -13.57 6.29
CA LYS A 24 14.67 -14.51 7.20
C LYS A 24 15.57 -14.92 8.36
N GLU A 25 14.94 -15.22 9.47
CA GLU A 25 15.57 -15.78 10.65
C GLU A 25 14.61 -16.73 11.37
N SER A 26 15.17 -17.72 12.04
CA SER A 26 14.40 -18.64 12.88
C SER A 26 15.18 -18.93 14.15
N THR A 27 14.56 -18.65 15.30
CA THR A 27 15.04 -18.92 16.65
C THR A 27 14.10 -19.89 17.36
N ASP A 28 14.34 -20.18 18.61
CA ASP A 28 13.39 -20.96 19.43
C ASP A 28 12.12 -20.14 19.75
N LYS A 29 12.20 -18.81 19.73
CA LYS A 29 11.10 -17.92 20.11
C LYS A 29 10.26 -17.47 18.92
N TYR A 30 10.89 -17.20 17.78
CA TYR A 30 10.19 -16.66 16.61
C TYR A 30 10.78 -17.15 15.29
N THR A 31 9.97 -17.01 14.25
CA THR A 31 10.41 -17.07 12.85
C THR A 31 9.97 -15.79 12.17
N TYR A 32 10.83 -15.22 11.31
CA TYR A 32 10.37 -14.18 10.40
C TYR A 32 10.87 -14.41 8.97
N LYS A 33 10.07 -13.91 8.04
CA LYS A 33 10.34 -13.85 6.61
C LYS A 33 9.88 -12.51 6.06
N ILE A 34 10.81 -11.72 5.55
CA ILE A 34 10.53 -10.39 5.01
C ILE A 34 10.93 -10.37 3.55
N ASP A 35 9.96 -10.17 2.67
CA ASP A 35 10.16 -9.91 1.26
C ASP A 35 10.34 -8.39 1.07
N ILE A 36 11.52 -7.96 0.63
CA ILE A 36 11.88 -6.55 0.45
C ILE A 36 11.85 -6.22 -1.04
N TYR A 37 11.03 -5.23 -1.39
CA TYR A 37 11.01 -4.63 -2.72
C TYR A 37 11.96 -3.45 -2.77
N GLU A 38 12.95 -3.47 -3.64
CA GLU A 38 13.87 -2.36 -3.88
C GLU A 38 13.49 -1.57 -5.13
N THR A 39 13.30 -0.28 -4.95
CA THR A 39 13.08 0.69 -6.02
C THR A 39 14.42 1.28 -6.50
N PRO A 40 14.47 1.97 -7.65
CA PRO A 40 15.64 2.74 -8.04
C PRO A 40 15.94 3.95 -7.11
N PHE A 41 15.10 4.24 -6.13
CA PHE A 41 15.12 5.48 -5.35
C PHE A 41 15.49 5.21 -3.88
N LEU A 42 16.68 5.67 -3.46
CA LEU A 42 17.19 5.43 -2.11
C LEU A 42 16.30 5.99 -0.99
N ASN A 43 15.66 7.14 -1.21
CA ASN A 43 14.74 7.75 -0.25
C ASN A 43 13.47 6.92 -0.04
N VAL A 44 12.95 6.29 -1.10
CA VAL A 44 11.80 5.37 -1.02
C VAL A 44 12.23 4.10 -0.28
N ASN A 45 13.35 3.48 -0.70
CA ASN A 45 13.89 2.27 -0.08
C ASN A 45 14.17 2.47 1.42
N LYS A 46 14.71 3.65 1.79
CA LYS A 46 14.91 3.97 3.19
C LYS A 46 13.61 3.98 4.00
N LYS A 47 12.55 4.61 3.48
CA LYS A 47 11.24 4.62 4.17
C LYS A 47 10.64 3.23 4.31
N ILE A 48 10.74 2.40 3.27
CA ILE A 48 10.27 1.01 3.32
C ILE A 48 11.03 0.25 4.41
N LYS A 49 12.36 0.34 4.38
CA LYS A 49 13.22 -0.36 5.33
C LYS A 49 12.99 0.13 6.77
N ASP A 50 12.95 1.42 7.01
CA ASP A 50 12.73 1.99 8.35
C ASP A 50 11.40 1.48 8.94
N TRP A 51 10.33 1.41 8.14
CA TRP A 51 9.04 0.89 8.58
C TRP A 51 9.06 -0.63 8.83
N LEU A 52 9.67 -1.41 7.95
CA LEU A 52 9.81 -2.87 8.14
C LEU A 52 10.64 -3.20 9.37
N ASP A 53 11.76 -2.51 9.57
CA ASP A 53 12.63 -2.68 10.74
C ASP A 53 11.89 -2.34 12.04
N GLU A 54 11.15 -1.22 12.07
CA GLU A 54 10.32 -0.83 13.23
C GLU A 54 9.33 -1.94 13.59
N LYS A 55 8.58 -2.46 12.60
CA LYS A 55 7.58 -3.50 12.87
C LYS A 55 8.19 -4.84 13.24
N LEU A 56 9.35 -5.18 12.70
CA LEU A 56 10.09 -6.37 13.10
C LEU A 56 10.60 -6.27 14.54
N GLU A 57 11.15 -5.11 14.93
CA GLU A 57 11.63 -4.91 16.31
C GLU A 57 10.47 -4.90 17.31
N GLU A 58 9.32 -4.32 16.98
CA GLU A 58 8.10 -4.45 17.80
C GLU A 58 7.70 -5.92 17.95
N PHE A 59 7.68 -6.70 16.85
CA PHE A 59 7.34 -8.12 16.86
C PHE A 59 8.28 -8.95 17.76
N LYS A 60 9.59 -8.72 17.72
CA LYS A 60 10.58 -9.46 18.51
C LYS A 60 10.43 -9.29 20.03
N GLN A 61 9.72 -8.23 20.46
CA GLN A 61 9.47 -7.95 21.88
C GLN A 61 8.29 -8.76 22.45
N TYR A 62 7.47 -9.39 21.61
CA TYR A 62 6.36 -10.21 22.09
C TYR A 62 6.86 -11.51 22.74
N GLU A 63 6.37 -11.77 23.94
CA GLU A 63 6.59 -13.05 24.62
C GLU A 63 5.79 -14.16 23.94
N ASN A 64 6.32 -15.38 24.01
CA ASN A 64 5.60 -16.55 23.47
C ASN A 64 4.41 -16.90 24.38
N TYR A 65 3.25 -17.04 23.79
CA TYR A 65 2.07 -17.52 24.49
C TYR A 65 2.02 -19.04 24.48
N ASN A 66 2.00 -19.69 25.66
CA ASN A 66 1.96 -21.15 25.81
C ASN A 66 3.01 -21.91 24.97
N ASP A 67 4.24 -21.41 24.94
CA ASP A 67 5.35 -21.99 24.16
C ASP A 67 5.09 -22.05 22.64
N ILE A 68 4.09 -21.33 22.16
CA ILE A 68 3.83 -21.21 20.71
C ILE A 68 4.86 -20.25 20.12
N LYS A 69 5.58 -20.73 19.13
CA LYS A 69 6.57 -19.90 18.41
C LYS A 69 5.85 -18.80 17.63
N ASN A 70 6.27 -17.56 17.84
CA ASN A 70 5.76 -16.40 17.11
C ASN A 70 6.18 -16.45 15.64
N ASP A 71 5.34 -15.94 14.74
CA ASP A 71 5.59 -15.93 13.30
C ASP A 71 5.28 -14.56 12.69
N PHE A 72 6.15 -14.13 11.77
CA PHE A 72 6.04 -12.83 11.10
C PHE A 72 6.48 -12.98 9.65
N TYR A 73 5.60 -12.64 8.72
CA TYR A 73 5.97 -12.59 7.32
C TYR A 73 5.33 -11.42 6.59
N THR A 74 5.95 -11.02 5.50
CA THR A 74 5.46 -9.92 4.67
C THR A 74 5.06 -10.41 3.29
N ASP A 75 4.17 -9.65 2.67
CA ASP A 75 3.83 -9.73 1.26
C ASP A 75 3.64 -8.30 0.75
N TYR A 76 3.66 -8.09 -0.57
CA TYR A 76 3.41 -6.78 -1.15
C TYR A 76 2.69 -6.88 -2.51
N GLU A 77 1.91 -5.85 -2.82
CA GLU A 77 1.31 -5.61 -4.12
C GLU A 77 1.88 -4.31 -4.70
N LEU A 78 2.25 -4.33 -5.98
CA LEU A 78 2.70 -3.14 -6.70
C LEU A 78 1.73 -2.84 -7.83
N HIS A 79 1.19 -1.62 -7.85
CA HIS A 79 0.39 -1.07 -8.94
C HIS A 79 1.13 0.11 -9.56
N GLU A 80 0.99 0.29 -10.87
CA GLU A 80 1.53 1.44 -11.59
C GLU A 80 0.47 2.02 -12.50
N TYR A 81 0.30 3.34 -12.44
CA TYR A 81 -0.57 4.06 -13.35
C TYR A 81 -0.04 5.48 -13.60
N ASN A 82 0.11 5.83 -14.89
CA ASN A 82 0.61 7.14 -15.33
C ASN A 82 1.93 7.57 -14.67
N GLY A 83 2.81 6.59 -14.40
CA GLY A 83 4.12 6.84 -13.79
C GLY A 83 4.09 7.11 -12.29
N ILE A 84 2.98 6.81 -11.66
CA ILE A 84 2.85 6.74 -10.22
C ILE A 84 2.86 5.27 -9.82
N TYR A 85 3.65 4.95 -8.79
CA TYR A 85 3.80 3.60 -8.24
C TYR A 85 3.16 3.55 -6.87
N TYR A 86 2.33 2.54 -6.63
CA TYR A 86 1.62 2.30 -5.38
C TYR A 86 2.07 0.95 -4.84
N LEU A 87 3.03 0.98 -3.93
CA LEU A 87 3.57 -0.22 -3.28
C LEU A 87 2.84 -0.42 -1.95
N GLN A 88 2.00 -1.44 -1.88
CA GLN A 88 1.24 -1.81 -0.69
C GLN A 88 1.95 -2.97 -0.01
N TYR A 89 2.30 -2.81 1.26
CA TYR A 89 2.86 -3.86 2.10
C TYR A 89 1.85 -4.39 3.09
N PHE A 90 1.92 -5.70 3.30
CA PHE A 90 1.12 -6.45 4.25
C PHE A 90 2.06 -7.24 5.15
N ILE A 91 1.93 -7.07 6.46
CA ILE A 91 2.64 -7.85 7.47
C ILE A 91 1.62 -8.74 8.16
N TYR A 92 1.91 -10.02 8.19
CA TYR A 92 1.14 -11.03 8.91
C TYR A 92 1.94 -11.40 10.16
N SER A 93 1.44 -11.05 11.34
CA SER A 93 2.08 -11.29 12.63
C SER A 93 1.24 -12.21 13.48
N TYR A 94 1.81 -13.31 13.94
CA TYR A 94 1.20 -14.25 14.85
C TYR A 94 1.99 -14.33 16.15
N THR A 95 1.34 -13.97 17.25
CA THR A 95 1.92 -13.99 18.60
C THR A 95 1.05 -14.80 19.58
N GLY A 96 0.32 -15.77 19.05
CA GLY A 96 -0.71 -16.52 19.77
C GLY A 96 -2.10 -15.95 19.52
N GLY A 97 -3.12 -16.80 19.51
CA GLY A 97 -4.51 -16.42 19.28
C GLY A 97 -5.16 -17.21 18.15
N VAL A 98 -6.31 -16.73 17.63
CA VAL A 98 -7.13 -17.45 16.65
C VAL A 98 -6.66 -17.23 15.21
N HIS A 99 -5.99 -16.13 14.90
CA HIS A 99 -5.52 -15.78 13.56
C HIS A 99 -4.35 -14.79 13.62
N TYR A 100 -3.71 -14.57 12.47
CA TYR A 100 -2.69 -13.54 12.31
C TYR A 100 -3.29 -12.13 12.46
N PHE A 101 -2.51 -11.22 13.01
CA PHE A 101 -2.76 -9.78 12.88
C PHE A 101 -2.23 -9.32 11.52
N LEU A 102 -3.01 -8.48 10.85
CA LEU A 102 -2.62 -7.85 9.60
C LEU A 102 -2.27 -6.39 9.87
N ILE A 103 -1.02 -6.04 9.59
CA ILE A 103 -0.53 -4.65 9.59
C ILE A 103 -0.25 -4.30 8.14
N ASN A 104 -0.62 -3.10 7.72
CA ASN A 104 -0.39 -2.66 6.35
C ASN A 104 0.19 -1.26 6.29
N ASN A 105 0.87 -0.96 5.20
CA ASN A 105 1.32 0.38 4.86
C ASN A 105 1.42 0.51 3.34
N GLN A 106 1.43 1.75 2.86
CA GLN A 106 1.58 2.07 1.47
C GLN A 106 2.68 3.11 1.25
N PHE A 107 3.47 2.88 0.23
CA PHE A 107 4.49 3.80 -0.27
C PHE A 107 4.13 4.19 -1.71
N THR A 108 3.66 5.42 -1.87
CA THR A 108 3.32 5.97 -3.19
C THR A 108 4.41 6.91 -3.63
N TYR A 109 4.90 6.74 -4.86
CA TYR A 109 5.97 7.56 -5.42
C TYR A 109 5.85 7.69 -6.93
N ASN A 110 6.42 8.77 -7.49
CA ASN A 110 6.43 9.01 -8.93
C ASN A 110 7.73 8.53 -9.59
N LYS A 111 7.85 8.71 -10.91
CA LYS A 111 9.01 8.34 -11.74
C LYS A 111 10.33 9.01 -11.32
N SER A 112 10.29 10.08 -10.53
CA SER A 112 11.48 10.76 -10.01
C SER A 112 11.85 10.32 -8.58
N GLY A 113 11.05 9.43 -7.96
CA GLY A 113 11.21 8.99 -6.58
C GLY A 113 10.67 9.98 -5.56
N GLU A 114 9.89 10.95 -5.97
CA GLU A 114 9.15 11.83 -5.06
C GLU A 114 8.03 11.04 -4.41
N ILE A 115 7.96 11.12 -3.08
CA ILE A 115 6.95 10.42 -2.29
C ILE A 115 5.67 11.25 -2.29
N LEU A 116 4.57 10.60 -2.60
CA LEU A 116 3.25 11.21 -2.71
C LEU A 116 2.33 10.69 -1.59
N GLU A 117 1.45 11.55 -1.13
CA GLU A 117 0.38 11.22 -0.19
C GLU A 117 -0.98 11.28 -0.90
N LEU A 118 -2.01 10.66 -0.33
CA LEU A 118 -3.35 10.64 -0.93
C LEU A 118 -3.88 12.06 -1.25
N LYS A 119 -3.61 13.05 -0.39
CA LYS A 119 -4.00 14.45 -0.59
C LYS A 119 -3.44 15.07 -1.87
N ASP A 120 -2.26 14.60 -2.33
CA ASP A 120 -1.58 15.21 -3.47
C ASP A 120 -2.34 14.98 -4.79
N PHE A 121 -3.22 13.99 -4.82
CA PHE A 121 -4.07 13.67 -5.96
C PHE A 121 -5.35 14.53 -6.03
N PHE A 122 -5.71 15.23 -4.96
CA PHE A 122 -6.98 15.96 -4.87
C PHE A 122 -6.81 17.47 -4.98
N LYS A 123 -7.81 18.13 -5.58
CA LYS A 123 -7.84 19.60 -5.78
C LYS A 123 -8.19 20.36 -4.49
N ASN A 124 -8.98 19.75 -3.61
CA ASN A 124 -9.57 20.40 -2.44
C ASN A 124 -9.25 19.63 -1.15
N ASP A 125 -9.13 20.35 -0.05
CA ASP A 125 -8.80 19.77 1.26
C ASP A 125 -9.93 18.93 1.87
N ASN A 126 -11.18 19.11 1.40
CA ASN A 126 -12.34 18.33 1.84
C ASN A 126 -12.53 17.02 1.07
N TYR A 127 -11.47 16.51 0.45
CA TYR A 127 -11.52 15.25 -0.32
C TYR A 127 -11.91 14.04 0.55
N LEU A 128 -11.53 14.03 1.84
CA LEU A 128 -11.84 12.91 2.74
C LEU A 128 -13.35 12.76 2.97
N GLU A 129 -14.10 13.84 3.11
CA GLU A 129 -15.57 13.82 3.23
C GLU A 129 -16.20 13.21 1.97
N THR A 130 -15.64 13.58 0.81
CA THR A 130 -16.13 13.04 -0.48
C THR A 130 -15.78 11.56 -0.62
N LEU A 131 -14.56 11.16 -0.27
CA LEU A 131 -14.16 9.74 -0.28
C LEU A 131 -15.00 8.92 0.70
N SER A 132 -15.24 9.43 1.91
CA SER A 132 -16.11 8.81 2.91
C SER A 132 -17.49 8.47 2.33
N LYS A 133 -18.14 9.48 1.73
CA LYS A 133 -19.45 9.31 1.11
C LYS A 133 -19.42 8.29 -0.04
N LEU A 134 -18.51 8.46 -0.99
CA LEU A 134 -18.43 7.61 -2.18
C LEU A 134 -18.08 6.16 -1.81
N SER A 135 -17.16 5.97 -0.85
CA SER A 135 -16.77 4.64 -0.36
C SER A 135 -17.93 3.93 0.32
N TYR A 136 -18.66 4.64 1.19
CA TYR A 136 -19.86 4.11 1.83
C TYR A 136 -20.89 3.66 0.79
N GLU A 137 -21.16 4.48 -0.23
CA GLU A 137 -22.10 4.16 -1.32
C GLU A 137 -21.69 2.87 -2.07
N GLU A 138 -20.41 2.74 -2.44
CA GLU A 138 -19.92 1.54 -3.14
C GLU A 138 -19.93 0.30 -2.24
N LEU A 139 -19.56 0.41 -0.96
CA LEU A 139 -19.64 -0.69 0.01
C LEU A 139 -21.09 -1.18 0.21
N VAL A 140 -22.05 -0.27 0.30
CA VAL A 140 -23.47 -0.63 0.38
C VAL A 140 -23.94 -1.34 -0.90
N LYS A 141 -23.54 -0.85 -2.05
CA LYS A 141 -23.90 -1.41 -3.36
C LYS A 141 -23.42 -2.85 -3.54
N ILE A 142 -22.23 -3.19 -3.06
CA ILE A 142 -21.69 -4.56 -3.12
C ILE A 142 -22.15 -5.44 -1.95
N GLY A 143 -22.91 -4.91 -0.99
CA GLY A 143 -23.37 -5.68 0.18
C GLY A 143 -22.23 -6.10 1.12
N ALA A 144 -21.21 -5.26 1.28
CA ALA A 144 -20.00 -5.57 2.04
C ALA A 144 -20.28 -5.93 3.51
N ASN A 145 -21.31 -5.34 4.11
CA ASN A 145 -21.77 -5.62 5.46
C ASN A 145 -23.25 -5.22 5.63
N GLU A 146 -24.03 -6.00 6.36
CA GLU A 146 -25.40 -5.67 6.72
C GLU A 146 -25.45 -4.54 7.76
N ASP A 147 -24.48 -4.49 8.67
CA ASP A 147 -24.36 -3.42 9.67
C ASP A 147 -23.88 -2.11 9.01
N LYS A 148 -24.85 -1.23 8.72
CA LYS A 148 -24.56 0.08 8.10
C LYS A 148 -23.81 1.03 9.02
N ASN A 149 -23.86 0.84 10.33
CA ASN A 149 -23.07 1.66 11.25
C ASN A 149 -21.59 1.26 11.18
N TRP A 150 -21.29 -0.03 11.08
CA TRP A 150 -19.92 -0.49 10.88
C TRP A 150 -19.33 0.08 9.58
N LEU A 151 -20.08 0.04 8.47
CA LEU A 151 -19.64 0.67 7.22
C LEU A 151 -19.36 2.17 7.38
N LYS A 152 -20.23 2.91 8.10
CA LYS A 152 -20.02 4.34 8.37
C LYS A 152 -18.77 4.60 9.21
N GLU A 153 -18.55 3.82 10.25
CA GLU A 153 -17.35 3.94 11.10
C GLU A 153 -16.08 3.70 10.29
N GLY A 154 -16.04 2.61 9.50
CA GLY A 154 -14.89 2.24 8.68
C GLY A 154 -14.62 3.16 7.48
N THR A 155 -15.57 4.03 7.14
CA THR A 155 -15.43 5.02 6.06
C THR A 155 -15.44 6.47 6.55
N LYS A 156 -15.31 6.74 7.86
CA LYS A 156 -15.19 8.12 8.38
C LYS A 156 -14.12 8.89 7.61
N PRO A 157 -14.28 10.24 7.46
CA PRO A 157 -13.34 11.07 6.70
C PRO A 157 -12.03 11.28 7.46
N MET A 158 -11.31 10.19 7.68
CA MET A 158 -10.01 10.11 8.35
C MET A 158 -9.01 9.47 7.40
N LEU A 159 -7.80 9.99 7.34
CA LEU A 159 -6.77 9.54 6.39
C LEU A 159 -6.48 8.03 6.53
N GLU A 160 -6.47 7.54 7.77
CA GLU A 160 -6.19 6.15 8.12
C GLU A 160 -7.18 5.18 7.47
N ASN A 161 -8.43 5.62 7.26
CA ASN A 161 -9.47 4.80 6.63
C ASN A 161 -9.27 4.61 5.12
N PHE A 162 -8.38 5.39 4.50
CA PHE A 162 -8.09 5.37 3.05
C PHE A 162 -6.61 5.16 2.79
N SER A 163 -5.94 4.41 3.65
CA SER A 163 -4.48 4.22 3.59
C SER A 163 -4.01 3.29 2.48
N LEU A 164 -4.86 2.38 1.99
CA LEU A 164 -4.56 1.46 0.91
C LEU A 164 -5.37 1.83 -0.34
N TYR A 165 -4.69 2.41 -1.32
CA TYR A 165 -5.32 2.90 -2.54
C TYR A 165 -4.40 2.80 -3.75
N TYR A 166 -4.98 2.76 -4.93
CA TYR A 166 -4.28 3.05 -6.18
C TYR A 166 -5.26 3.58 -7.22
N PHE A 167 -4.74 4.31 -8.19
CA PHE A 167 -5.52 4.74 -9.35
C PHE A 167 -5.22 3.86 -10.55
N ASP A 168 -6.21 3.66 -11.40
CA ASP A 168 -6.07 3.12 -12.74
C ASP A 168 -7.10 3.77 -13.70
N LYS A 169 -7.25 3.19 -14.90
CA LYS A 169 -8.22 3.67 -15.89
C LYS A 169 -9.68 3.58 -15.43
N GLU A 170 -10.01 2.69 -14.50
CA GLU A 170 -11.36 2.49 -13.97
C GLU A 170 -11.70 3.55 -12.92
N GLY A 171 -10.70 3.97 -12.13
CA GLY A 171 -10.88 4.98 -11.09
C GLY A 171 -9.94 4.84 -9.92
N LEU A 172 -10.43 5.17 -8.73
CA LEU A 172 -9.72 5.01 -7.46
C LEU A 172 -10.14 3.68 -6.82
N HIS A 173 -9.19 2.78 -6.71
CA HIS A 173 -9.31 1.54 -5.96
C HIS A 173 -8.98 1.79 -4.50
N LEU A 174 -9.82 1.26 -3.61
CA LEU A 174 -9.62 1.31 -2.17
C LEU A 174 -9.70 -0.11 -1.61
N THR A 175 -8.77 -0.44 -0.72
CA THR A 175 -8.76 -1.70 0.02
C THR A 175 -8.99 -1.41 1.50
N PHE A 176 -10.03 -2.00 2.08
CA PHE A 176 -10.34 -1.94 3.50
C PHE A 176 -9.86 -3.22 4.16
N PRO A 177 -8.88 -3.17 5.07
CA PRO A 177 -8.41 -4.35 5.79
C PRO A 177 -9.53 -5.04 6.59
N PRO A 178 -9.35 -6.31 6.97
CA PRO A 178 -10.25 -7.00 7.88
C PRO A 178 -10.52 -6.17 9.14
N TYR A 179 -11.74 -6.24 9.64
CA TYR A 179 -12.29 -5.47 10.76
C TYR A 179 -12.57 -3.99 10.49
N GLN A 180 -12.09 -3.39 9.40
CA GLN A 180 -12.39 -1.99 9.14
C GLN A 180 -13.86 -1.77 8.73
N VAL A 181 -14.37 -2.56 7.78
CA VAL A 181 -15.76 -2.44 7.27
C VAL A 181 -16.55 -3.75 7.34
N ALA A 182 -15.88 -4.87 7.62
CA ALA A 182 -16.46 -6.20 7.70
C ALA A 182 -15.66 -7.09 8.66
N PRO A 183 -16.22 -8.24 9.15
CA PRO A 183 -15.51 -9.19 10.00
C PRO A 183 -14.27 -9.77 9.31
N TRP A 184 -13.32 -10.29 10.12
CA TRP A 184 -12.12 -10.95 9.62
C TRP A 184 -12.38 -12.03 8.57
N ALA A 185 -13.43 -12.81 8.76
CA ALA A 185 -13.80 -13.90 7.86
C ALA A 185 -14.17 -13.45 6.45
N SER A 186 -14.48 -12.17 6.26
CA SER A 186 -14.74 -11.58 4.94
C SER A 186 -13.46 -11.26 4.16
N GLY A 187 -12.30 -11.28 4.83
CA GLY A 187 -11.05 -10.82 4.26
C GLY A 187 -11.02 -9.31 3.98
N PRO A 188 -10.02 -8.83 3.24
CA PRO A 188 -9.98 -7.45 2.77
C PRO A 188 -11.11 -7.15 1.78
N ILE A 189 -11.83 -6.04 1.98
CA ILE A 189 -12.89 -5.60 1.07
C ILE A 189 -12.32 -4.59 0.09
N LYS A 190 -12.45 -4.87 -1.21
CA LYS A 190 -11.97 -3.99 -2.28
C LYS A 190 -13.15 -3.33 -3.00
N ILE A 191 -13.08 -2.02 -3.25
CA ILE A 191 -14.03 -1.26 -4.05
C ILE A 191 -13.32 -0.42 -5.09
N VAL A 192 -14.08 0.01 -6.09
CA VAL A 192 -13.63 0.99 -7.09
C VAL A 192 -14.59 2.17 -7.07
N ILE A 193 -14.06 3.37 -6.84
CA ILE A 193 -14.79 4.63 -7.08
C ILE A 193 -14.54 4.99 -8.54
N PRO A 194 -15.55 4.95 -9.42
CA PRO A 194 -15.36 5.16 -10.85
C PRO A 194 -14.75 6.53 -11.15
N SER A 195 -13.86 6.58 -12.17
CA SER A 195 -13.22 7.83 -12.62
C SER A 195 -14.23 8.95 -12.95
N SER A 196 -15.43 8.59 -13.44
CA SER A 196 -16.52 9.55 -13.71
C SER A 196 -16.99 10.30 -12.46
N LYS A 197 -16.90 9.70 -11.26
CA LYS A 197 -17.22 10.37 -9.99
C LYS A 197 -16.07 11.25 -9.46
N LEU A 198 -14.87 11.10 -10.02
CA LEU A 198 -13.63 11.73 -9.54
C LEU A 198 -13.18 12.93 -10.41
N ILE A 199 -13.70 13.12 -11.63
CA ILE A 199 -13.22 14.11 -12.63
C ILE A 199 -13.05 15.52 -12.03
N ASN A 200 -13.96 15.96 -11.18
CA ASN A 200 -13.93 17.31 -10.59
C ASN A 200 -13.11 17.36 -9.29
N LEU A 201 -12.70 16.23 -8.76
CA LEU A 201 -12.04 16.09 -7.46
C LEU A 201 -10.53 15.90 -7.58
N ILE A 202 -10.07 15.15 -8.59
CA ILE A 202 -8.65 14.84 -8.77
C ILE A 202 -7.96 15.91 -9.62
N LYS A 203 -6.69 16.14 -9.31
CA LYS A 203 -5.79 16.95 -10.16
C LYS A 203 -5.53 16.20 -11.46
N PRO A 204 -5.29 16.91 -12.58
CA PRO A 204 -4.73 16.27 -13.76
C PRO A 204 -3.40 15.60 -13.38
N VAL A 205 -3.21 14.37 -13.81
CA VAL A 205 -1.87 13.75 -13.74
C VAL A 205 -1.10 14.33 -14.93
N ASP A 206 -0.14 15.20 -14.65
CA ASP A 206 0.75 15.72 -15.69
C ASP A 206 1.58 14.55 -16.25
N ASN A 207 1.48 14.34 -17.58
CA ASN A 207 2.19 13.30 -18.31
C ASN A 207 3.69 13.62 -18.48
#